data_59bc1d116c87a23cdb5e45ca36d19b1e
#
_entry.id   59bc1d116c87a23cdb5e45ca36d19b1e
#
_cell.length_a   1.000
_cell.length_b   1.000
_cell.length_c   1.000
_cell.angle_alpha   90.00
_cell.angle_beta   90.00
_cell.angle_gamma   90.00
#
_symmetry.space_group_name_H-M   'P 1'
#
loop_
_entity.id
_entity.type
_entity.pdbx_description
1 polymer ?
#
loop_
_entity_poly.entity_id
_entity_poly.type
_entity_poly.pdbx_seq_one_letter_code
_entity_poly.pdbx_strand_id
1 'polypeptide(L)'
;MKVAGTAVIGVQRDRVWAALQDPAVLASTIPGCECLEETGPDTYRMTVNAGVASIKGVYQGEVSLTDPLAPESFTLKACGQGAPGTVDATVVVRLSEVGDGTRVDYDADAVIGGMIGGVGQRMLGSVAKRTAGEFFAAVEDHLCAAAVPAGVQAPAEAEAVSPAGGAVYGRVPRPHTQTRPWVMLASFGMGAGIALTGVAVGWLIGRASRRP
;
A
#
# COMPACT_ATOMS: atom_id res chain seq x y z
N MET A 1 -9.86 -16.39 -9.97
CA MET A 1 -10.96 -15.64 -9.32
C MET A 1 -11.17 -14.34 -10.06
N LYS A 2 -12.42 -13.82 -10.05
CA LYS A 2 -12.71 -12.55 -10.72
C LYS A 2 -13.01 -11.46 -9.70
N VAL A 3 -12.44 -10.27 -9.90
CA VAL A 3 -12.66 -9.09 -9.05
C VAL A 3 -12.85 -7.89 -9.95
N ALA A 4 -13.97 -7.22 -9.83
CA ALA A 4 -14.22 -5.97 -10.52
C ALA A 4 -14.55 -4.86 -9.52
N GLY A 5 -14.25 -3.64 -9.87
CA GLY A 5 -14.55 -2.48 -9.05
C GLY A 5 -14.39 -1.17 -9.83
N THR A 6 -14.75 -0.10 -9.13
CA THR A 6 -14.70 1.27 -9.64
C THR A 6 -14.12 2.17 -8.57
N ALA A 7 -13.27 3.10 -8.97
CA ALA A 7 -12.80 4.21 -8.14
C ALA A 7 -13.05 5.53 -8.86
N VAL A 8 -13.21 6.61 -8.11
CA VAL A 8 -13.29 7.97 -8.65
C VAL A 8 -12.14 8.77 -8.05
N ILE A 9 -11.38 9.42 -8.92
CA ILE A 9 -10.22 10.26 -8.58
C ILE A 9 -10.56 11.69 -8.99
N GLY A 10 -10.47 12.65 -8.05
CA GLY A 10 -10.81 14.06 -8.29
C GLY A 10 -9.80 14.82 -9.14
N VAL A 11 -9.19 14.15 -10.14
CA VAL A 11 -8.15 14.71 -11.02
C VAL A 11 -8.46 14.34 -12.47
N GLN A 12 -8.09 15.21 -13.40
CA GLN A 12 -8.31 15.02 -14.84
C GLN A 12 -7.68 13.73 -15.38
N ARG A 13 -8.34 13.10 -16.35
CA ARG A 13 -8.00 11.79 -16.91
C ARG A 13 -6.55 11.67 -17.38
N ASP A 14 -6.06 12.67 -18.11
CA ASP A 14 -4.71 12.65 -18.66
C ASP A 14 -3.63 12.61 -17.56
N ARG A 15 -3.88 13.30 -16.44
CA ARG A 15 -2.99 13.26 -15.27
C ARG A 15 -3.04 11.93 -14.54
N VAL A 16 -4.23 11.34 -14.40
CA VAL A 16 -4.40 10.00 -13.83
C VAL A 16 -3.72 8.97 -14.72
N TRP A 17 -3.91 9.07 -16.04
CA TRP A 17 -3.23 8.19 -17.00
C TRP A 17 -1.71 8.26 -16.84
N ALA A 18 -1.13 9.46 -16.88
CA ALA A 18 0.31 9.65 -16.72
C ALA A 18 0.84 9.08 -15.41
N ALA A 19 0.12 9.26 -14.30
CA ALA A 19 0.51 8.74 -12.99
C ALA A 19 0.49 7.19 -12.94
N LEU A 20 -0.45 6.55 -13.62
CA LEU A 20 -0.55 5.09 -13.70
C LEU A 20 0.51 4.45 -14.61
N GLN A 21 1.22 5.26 -15.39
CA GLN A 21 2.35 4.83 -16.25
C GLN A 21 3.72 5.20 -15.64
N ASP A 22 3.74 6.01 -14.57
CA ASP A 22 4.99 6.49 -13.96
C ASP A 22 5.47 5.50 -12.88
N PRO A 23 6.64 4.85 -13.06
CA PRO A 23 7.16 3.89 -12.09
C PRO A 23 7.47 4.52 -10.72
N ALA A 24 7.82 5.80 -10.65
CA ALA A 24 8.07 6.47 -9.38
C ALA A 24 6.77 6.68 -8.59
N VAL A 25 5.68 7.00 -9.28
CA VAL A 25 4.34 7.08 -8.68
C VAL A 25 3.89 5.69 -8.23
N LEU A 26 4.01 4.68 -9.09
CA LEU A 26 3.63 3.30 -8.78
C LEU A 26 4.38 2.75 -7.56
N ALA A 27 5.71 2.94 -7.49
CA ALA A 27 6.51 2.50 -6.35
C ALA A 27 6.05 3.14 -5.02
N SER A 28 5.58 4.38 -5.04
CA SER A 28 5.14 5.11 -3.85
C SER A 28 3.70 4.81 -3.45
N THR A 29 2.83 4.47 -4.41
CA THR A 29 1.37 4.31 -4.20
C THR A 29 0.92 2.87 -4.04
N ILE A 30 1.64 1.89 -4.61
CA ILE A 30 1.30 0.46 -4.44
C ILE A 30 1.47 0.05 -2.97
N PRO A 31 0.39 -0.44 -2.30
CA PRO A 31 0.47 -0.84 -0.90
C PRO A 31 1.46 -1.98 -0.69
N GLY A 32 2.41 -1.79 0.23
CA GLY A 32 3.42 -2.80 0.55
C GLY A 32 4.53 -2.96 -0.48
N CYS A 33 4.61 -2.11 -1.51
CA CYS A 33 5.73 -2.10 -2.45
C CYS A 33 7.04 -1.73 -1.72
N GLU A 34 8.03 -2.60 -1.78
CA GLU A 34 9.36 -2.41 -1.22
C GLU A 34 10.34 -1.95 -2.29
N CYS A 35 10.22 -2.48 -3.50
CA CYS A 35 11.07 -2.18 -4.64
C CYS A 35 10.29 -2.34 -5.94
N LEU A 36 10.51 -1.41 -6.88
CA LEU A 36 10.05 -1.48 -8.26
C LEU A 36 11.24 -1.15 -9.16
N GLU A 37 11.58 -2.06 -10.07
CA GLU A 37 12.72 -1.96 -10.99
C GLU A 37 12.22 -2.12 -12.41
N GLU A 38 12.53 -1.17 -13.29
CA GLU A 38 12.23 -1.25 -14.70
C GLU A 38 13.18 -2.26 -15.37
N THR A 39 12.62 -3.32 -15.96
CA THR A 39 13.38 -4.39 -16.63
C THR A 39 13.26 -4.34 -18.15
N GLY A 40 12.32 -3.56 -18.67
CA GLY A 40 12.08 -3.36 -20.10
C GLY A 40 10.97 -2.35 -20.34
N PRO A 41 10.66 -2.05 -21.61
CA PRO A 41 9.54 -1.17 -21.93
C PRO A 41 8.26 -1.67 -21.27
N ASP A 42 7.62 -0.80 -20.48
CA ASP A 42 6.37 -1.09 -19.77
C ASP A 42 6.39 -2.38 -18.92
N THR A 43 7.59 -2.83 -18.52
CA THR A 43 7.80 -4.06 -17.74
C THR A 43 8.63 -3.78 -16.51
N TYR A 44 8.11 -4.21 -15.35
CA TYR A 44 8.66 -3.90 -14.05
C TYR A 44 8.80 -5.17 -13.22
N ARG A 45 9.96 -5.35 -12.59
CA ARG A 45 10.13 -6.31 -11.50
C ARG A 45 9.79 -5.63 -10.19
N MET A 46 8.99 -6.30 -9.37
CA MET A 46 8.58 -5.72 -8.10
C MET A 46 8.74 -6.70 -6.93
N THR A 47 8.99 -6.13 -5.76
CA THR A 47 8.95 -6.83 -4.47
C THR A 47 7.87 -6.18 -3.62
N VAL A 48 6.90 -6.99 -3.18
CA VAL A 48 5.74 -6.51 -2.40
C VAL A 48 5.59 -7.35 -1.14
N ASN A 49 5.42 -6.68 0.00
CA ASN A 49 5.00 -7.31 1.24
C ASN A 49 3.46 -7.27 1.32
N ALA A 50 2.85 -8.43 1.23
CA ALA A 50 1.40 -8.55 1.21
C ALA A 50 0.90 -9.67 2.13
N GLY A 51 -0.36 -9.59 2.53
CA GLY A 51 -0.96 -10.61 3.36
C GLY A 51 -2.46 -10.66 3.32
N VAL A 52 -3.00 -11.86 3.59
CA VAL A 52 -4.43 -12.13 3.72
C VAL A 52 -4.64 -12.88 5.03
N ALA A 53 -5.45 -12.34 5.92
CA ALA A 53 -5.67 -12.86 7.27
C ALA A 53 -4.34 -12.99 8.05
N SER A 54 -4.03 -14.17 8.54
CA SER A 54 -2.77 -14.47 9.25
C SER A 54 -1.60 -14.84 8.33
N ILE A 55 -1.85 -15.01 7.04
CA ILE A 55 -0.83 -15.40 6.05
C ILE A 55 -0.22 -14.13 5.48
N LYS A 56 1.04 -13.87 5.80
CA LYS A 56 1.81 -12.72 5.30
C LYS A 56 3.09 -13.23 4.66
N GLY A 57 3.59 -12.49 3.67
CA GLY A 57 4.85 -12.79 3.04
C GLY A 57 5.30 -11.75 2.03
N VAL A 58 6.54 -11.88 1.64
CA VAL A 58 7.14 -11.11 0.55
C VAL A 58 6.92 -11.88 -0.73
N TYR A 59 6.40 -11.19 -1.74
CA TYR A 59 6.22 -11.67 -3.10
C TYR A 59 7.18 -10.94 -4.02
N GLN A 60 7.85 -11.70 -4.86
CA GLN A 60 8.64 -11.17 -5.98
C GLN A 60 7.94 -11.53 -7.28
N GLY A 61 7.87 -10.58 -8.18
CA GLY A 61 7.14 -10.79 -9.41
C GLY A 61 7.49 -9.77 -10.48
N GLU A 62 6.79 -9.92 -11.59
CA GLU A 62 6.88 -9.05 -12.74
C GLU A 62 5.49 -8.51 -13.08
N VAL A 63 5.46 -7.25 -13.47
CA VAL A 63 4.26 -6.56 -13.94
C VAL A 63 4.56 -5.97 -15.30
N SER A 64 3.67 -6.20 -16.27
CA SER A 64 3.74 -5.58 -17.59
C SER A 64 2.45 -4.86 -17.94
N LEU A 65 2.59 -3.70 -18.57
CA LEU A 65 1.48 -2.93 -19.14
C LEU A 65 1.41 -3.24 -20.62
N THR A 66 0.24 -3.65 -21.08
CA THR A 66 0.00 -4.05 -22.49
C THR A 66 -1.27 -3.38 -23.01
N ASP A 67 -1.38 -3.34 -24.34
CA ASP A 67 -2.56 -2.83 -25.07
C ASP A 67 -2.96 -1.39 -24.66
N PRO A 68 -2.03 -0.42 -24.59
CA PRO A 68 -2.37 0.93 -24.18
C PRO A 68 -3.19 1.64 -25.25
N LEU A 69 -4.38 2.09 -24.89
CA LEU A 69 -5.24 3.01 -25.63
C LEU A 69 -5.31 4.32 -24.86
N ALA A 70 -4.30 5.15 -25.03
CA ALA A 70 -4.16 6.39 -24.27
C ALA A 70 -5.25 7.42 -24.63
N PRO A 71 -5.84 8.09 -23.68
CA PRO A 71 -5.77 7.92 -22.22
C PRO A 71 -6.94 7.07 -21.65
N GLU A 72 -7.48 6.12 -22.40
CA GLU A 72 -8.76 5.46 -22.12
C GLU A 72 -8.61 4.12 -21.40
N SER A 73 -7.65 3.26 -21.81
CA SER A 73 -7.52 1.93 -21.23
C SER A 73 -6.16 1.30 -21.43
N PHE A 74 -5.82 0.36 -20.56
CA PHE A 74 -4.68 -0.53 -20.70
C PHE A 74 -4.95 -1.87 -19.99
N THR A 75 -4.15 -2.87 -20.31
CA THR A 75 -4.16 -4.17 -19.65
C THR A 75 -2.89 -4.32 -18.83
N LEU A 76 -3.03 -4.67 -17.55
CA LEU A 76 -1.94 -5.00 -16.65
C LEU A 76 -1.88 -6.50 -16.47
N LYS A 77 -0.71 -7.09 -16.72
CA LYS A 77 -0.43 -8.49 -16.41
C LYS A 77 0.58 -8.55 -15.27
N ALA A 78 0.28 -9.33 -14.24
CA ALA A 78 1.13 -9.47 -13.08
C ALA A 78 1.31 -10.95 -12.75
N CYS A 79 2.55 -11.38 -12.59
CA CYS A 79 2.89 -12.68 -12.03
C CYS A 79 3.76 -12.49 -10.80
N GLY A 80 3.53 -13.27 -9.75
CA GLY A 80 4.28 -13.16 -8.50
C GLY A 80 4.36 -14.48 -7.76
N GLN A 81 5.46 -14.67 -7.04
CA GLN A 81 5.68 -15.84 -6.20
C GLN A 81 6.30 -15.44 -4.86
N GLY A 82 5.95 -16.18 -3.83
CA GLY A 82 6.48 -16.00 -2.49
C GLY A 82 6.27 -17.24 -1.64
N ALA A 83 6.77 -17.24 -0.41
CA ALA A 83 6.59 -18.36 0.50
C ALA A 83 5.11 -18.76 0.73
N PRO A 84 4.14 -17.81 0.76
CA PRO A 84 2.72 -18.17 0.92
C PRO A 84 2.05 -18.73 -0.34
N GLY A 85 2.65 -18.57 -1.52
CA GLY A 85 2.08 -19.08 -2.77
C GLY A 85 2.41 -18.24 -4.00
N THR A 86 1.60 -18.42 -5.04
CA THR A 86 1.75 -17.77 -6.34
C THR A 86 0.51 -16.98 -6.70
N VAL A 87 0.69 -15.92 -7.47
CA VAL A 87 -0.37 -15.08 -8.03
C VAL A 87 -0.07 -14.86 -9.52
N ASP A 88 -1.07 -15.08 -10.35
CA ASP A 88 -1.05 -14.73 -11.77
C ASP A 88 -2.36 -13.97 -12.06
N ALA A 89 -2.27 -12.73 -12.54
CA ALA A 89 -3.41 -11.86 -12.70
C ALA A 89 -3.34 -11.07 -14.01
N THR A 90 -4.49 -10.93 -14.65
CA THR A 90 -4.71 -10.01 -15.76
C THR A 90 -5.79 -9.02 -15.36
N VAL A 91 -5.50 -7.73 -15.47
CA VAL A 91 -6.39 -6.64 -15.07
C VAL A 91 -6.60 -5.72 -16.25
N VAL A 92 -7.84 -5.55 -16.69
CA VAL A 92 -8.21 -4.52 -17.66
C VAL A 92 -8.65 -3.28 -16.91
N VAL A 93 -7.99 -2.16 -17.19
CA VAL A 93 -8.26 -0.86 -16.58
C VAL A 93 -8.83 0.07 -17.63
N ARG A 94 -9.93 0.78 -17.30
CA ARG A 94 -10.57 1.76 -18.16
C ARG A 94 -10.76 3.07 -17.41
N LEU A 95 -10.42 4.16 -18.05
CA LEU A 95 -10.56 5.50 -17.52
C LEU A 95 -11.64 6.26 -18.31
N SER A 96 -12.54 6.90 -17.61
CA SER A 96 -13.58 7.76 -18.18
C SER A 96 -13.70 9.06 -17.39
N GLU A 97 -14.10 10.12 -18.05
CA GLU A 97 -14.31 11.43 -17.42
C GLU A 97 -15.63 11.44 -16.64
N VAL A 98 -15.61 11.97 -15.41
CA VAL A 98 -16.81 12.14 -14.58
C VAL A 98 -16.71 13.49 -13.86
N GLY A 99 -17.50 14.48 -14.32
CA GLY A 99 -17.38 15.85 -13.82
C GLY A 99 -15.98 16.40 -14.06
N ASP A 100 -15.34 16.91 -13.01
CA ASP A 100 -13.96 17.41 -13.06
C ASP A 100 -12.91 16.33 -12.73
N GLY A 101 -13.33 15.08 -12.57
CA GLY A 101 -12.48 13.96 -12.17
C GLY A 101 -12.49 12.81 -13.17
N THR A 102 -11.85 11.72 -12.76
CA THR A 102 -11.70 10.48 -13.52
C THR A 102 -12.32 9.32 -12.79
N ARG A 103 -13.17 8.59 -13.47
CA ARG A 103 -13.65 7.28 -13.06
C ARG A 103 -12.72 6.22 -13.63
N VAL A 104 -12.22 5.35 -12.75
CA VAL A 104 -11.39 4.20 -13.09
C VAL A 104 -12.19 2.94 -12.83
N ASP A 105 -12.53 2.21 -13.88
CA ASP A 105 -13.15 0.89 -13.81
C ASP A 105 -12.08 -0.19 -14.03
N TYR A 106 -12.02 -1.19 -13.17
CA TYR A 106 -11.08 -2.31 -13.31
C TYR A 106 -11.78 -3.65 -13.24
N ASP A 107 -11.31 -4.59 -14.07
CA ASP A 107 -11.77 -5.98 -14.12
C ASP A 107 -10.54 -6.90 -14.10
N ALA A 108 -10.40 -7.64 -13.01
CA ALA A 108 -9.26 -8.52 -12.76
C ALA A 108 -9.68 -9.98 -12.80
N ASP A 109 -8.95 -10.79 -13.54
CA ASP A 109 -8.99 -12.24 -13.46
C ASP A 109 -7.66 -12.75 -12.90
N ALA A 110 -7.73 -13.51 -11.80
CA ALA A 110 -6.53 -13.97 -11.11
C ALA A 110 -6.60 -15.45 -10.76
N VAL A 111 -5.45 -16.12 -10.93
CA VAL A 111 -5.19 -17.48 -10.46
C VAL A 111 -4.24 -17.39 -9.27
N ILE A 112 -4.63 -18.00 -8.15
CA ILE A 112 -3.89 -17.93 -6.89
C ILE A 112 -3.61 -19.35 -6.42
N GLY A 113 -2.33 -19.65 -6.23
CA GLY A 113 -1.82 -20.97 -5.80
C GLY A 113 -1.23 -20.94 -4.38
N GLY A 114 -0.93 -22.12 -3.85
CA GLY A 114 -0.30 -22.29 -2.54
C GLY A 114 -1.26 -22.07 -1.35
N MET A 115 -0.69 -21.77 -0.18
CA MET A 115 -1.45 -21.59 1.07
C MET A 115 -2.46 -20.44 0.98
N ILE A 116 -2.08 -19.36 0.29
CA ILE A 116 -2.94 -18.18 0.12
C ILE A 116 -4.20 -18.52 -0.71
N GLY A 117 -4.10 -19.42 -1.69
CA GLY A 117 -5.25 -19.90 -2.47
C GLY A 117 -6.29 -20.64 -1.61
N GLY A 118 -5.86 -21.28 -0.53
CA GLY A 118 -6.71 -22.00 0.42
C GLY A 118 -7.58 -21.11 1.33
N VAL A 119 -7.33 -19.79 1.38
CA VAL A 119 -8.09 -18.84 2.23
C VAL A 119 -9.54 -18.65 1.75
N GLY A 120 -9.81 -18.95 0.49
CA GLY A 120 -11.13 -18.85 -0.12
C GLY A 120 -11.35 -17.56 -0.92
N GLN A 121 -12.02 -17.71 -2.06
CA GLN A 121 -12.21 -16.64 -3.04
C GLN A 121 -12.91 -15.40 -2.48
N ARG A 122 -13.86 -15.58 -1.55
CA ARG A 122 -14.60 -14.45 -0.95
C ARG A 122 -13.68 -13.53 -0.15
N MET A 123 -12.79 -14.11 0.64
CA MET A 123 -11.83 -13.34 1.44
C MET A 123 -10.78 -12.67 0.56
N LEU A 124 -10.23 -13.41 -0.39
CA LEU A 124 -9.29 -12.89 -1.39
C LEU A 124 -9.89 -11.71 -2.18
N GLY A 125 -11.14 -11.83 -2.63
CA GLY A 125 -11.85 -10.76 -3.32
C GLY A 125 -12.05 -9.51 -2.45
N SER A 126 -12.33 -9.68 -1.16
CA SER A 126 -12.47 -8.54 -0.23
C SER A 126 -11.14 -7.82 -0.03
N VAL A 127 -10.05 -8.55 0.13
CA VAL A 127 -8.70 -7.99 0.27
C VAL A 127 -8.29 -7.28 -1.02
N ALA A 128 -8.50 -7.91 -2.19
CA ALA A 128 -8.17 -7.30 -3.48
C ALA A 128 -8.90 -5.95 -3.69
N LYS A 129 -10.20 -5.88 -3.38
CA LYS A 129 -10.97 -4.64 -3.47
C LYS A 129 -10.46 -3.56 -2.51
N ARG A 130 -10.13 -3.94 -1.29
CA ARG A 130 -9.58 -3.02 -0.30
C ARG A 130 -8.22 -2.47 -0.75
N THR A 131 -7.31 -3.34 -1.20
CA THR A 131 -5.99 -2.94 -1.69
C THR A 131 -6.08 -2.04 -2.92
N ALA A 132 -7.01 -2.32 -3.85
CA ALA A 132 -7.28 -1.43 -4.98
C ALA A 132 -7.78 -0.06 -4.52
N GLY A 133 -8.68 0.00 -3.53
CA GLY A 133 -9.13 1.27 -2.94
C GLY A 133 -8.00 2.05 -2.28
N GLU A 134 -7.13 1.40 -1.51
CA GLU A 134 -5.94 2.00 -0.90
C GLU A 134 -4.95 2.54 -1.96
N PHE A 135 -4.77 1.79 -3.06
CA PHE A 135 -3.93 2.20 -4.18
C PHE A 135 -4.47 3.47 -4.87
N PHE A 136 -5.75 3.48 -5.27
CA PHE A 136 -6.33 4.64 -5.96
C PHE A 136 -6.40 5.88 -5.06
N ALA A 137 -6.66 5.72 -3.77
CA ALA A 137 -6.58 6.83 -2.81
C ALA A 137 -5.15 7.40 -2.72
N ALA A 138 -4.13 6.54 -2.68
CA ALA A 138 -2.75 6.98 -2.65
C ALA A 138 -2.32 7.69 -3.96
N VAL A 139 -2.84 7.25 -5.12
CA VAL A 139 -2.64 7.94 -6.41
C VAL A 139 -3.29 9.33 -6.38
N GLU A 140 -4.52 9.45 -5.88
CA GLU A 140 -5.21 10.74 -5.74
C GLU A 140 -4.43 11.69 -4.83
N ASP A 141 -4.02 11.23 -3.66
CA ASP A 141 -3.21 12.01 -2.70
C ASP A 141 -1.90 12.50 -3.34
N HIS A 142 -1.22 11.64 -4.10
CA HIS A 142 0.00 11.97 -4.82
C HIS A 142 -0.23 13.07 -5.85
N LEU A 143 -1.29 12.95 -6.66
CA LEU A 143 -1.64 13.92 -7.71
C LEU A 143 -2.11 15.26 -7.14
N CYS A 144 -2.84 15.25 -6.02
CA CYS A 144 -3.25 16.46 -5.32
C CYS A 144 -2.06 17.18 -4.66
N ALA A 145 -1.13 16.43 -4.06
CA ALA A 145 0.08 17.01 -3.48
C ALA A 145 0.98 17.67 -4.53
N ALA A 146 1.10 17.08 -5.73
CA ALA A 146 1.84 17.65 -6.85
C ALA A 146 1.17 18.90 -7.47
N ALA A 147 -0.11 19.15 -7.20
CA ALA A 147 -0.85 20.32 -7.68
C ALA A 147 -0.63 21.58 -6.80
N VAL A 148 -0.05 21.44 -5.61
CA VAL A 148 0.33 22.59 -4.77
C VAL A 148 1.62 23.17 -5.33
N PRO A 149 1.66 24.41 -5.86
CA PRO A 149 2.88 25.00 -6.37
C PRO A 149 3.89 25.09 -5.22
N ALA A 150 5.02 24.40 -5.38
CA ALA A 150 6.15 24.49 -4.46
C ALA A 150 6.64 25.94 -4.44
N GLY A 151 6.24 26.69 -3.41
CA GLY A 151 6.85 27.96 -3.07
C GLY A 151 8.31 27.71 -2.77
N VAL A 152 9.16 28.16 -3.69
CA VAL A 152 10.59 28.44 -3.58
C VAL A 152 11.37 27.56 -2.60
N GLN A 153 11.93 26.48 -3.11
CA GLN A 153 13.16 25.92 -2.55
C GLN A 153 14.24 25.96 -3.63
N ALA A 154 15.37 26.58 -3.27
CA ALA A 154 16.55 26.79 -4.11
C ALA A 154 17.15 25.43 -4.57
N PRO A 155 17.78 25.39 -5.77
CA PRO A 155 18.35 24.15 -6.29
C PRO A 155 19.59 23.76 -5.48
N ALA A 156 19.55 22.61 -4.86
CA ALA A 156 20.76 21.90 -4.43
C ALA A 156 21.24 21.10 -5.63
N GLU A 157 22.42 21.43 -6.11
CA GLU A 157 23.15 20.74 -7.16
C GLU A 157 23.25 19.24 -6.81
N ALA A 158 22.66 18.39 -7.64
CA ALA A 158 22.87 16.95 -7.60
C ALA A 158 23.78 16.59 -8.77
N GLU A 159 25.01 16.19 -8.44
CA GLU A 159 25.96 15.61 -9.37
C GLU A 159 25.40 14.37 -10.05
N ALA A 160 25.36 14.41 -11.36
CA ALA A 160 24.97 13.29 -12.21
C ALA A 160 26.07 12.23 -12.18
N VAL A 161 25.80 11.12 -11.52
CA VAL A 161 26.51 9.86 -11.72
C VAL A 161 25.60 8.94 -12.53
N SER A 162 25.98 8.76 -13.79
CA SER A 162 25.33 7.81 -14.68
C SER A 162 25.94 6.42 -14.50
N PRO A 163 25.16 5.37 -14.18
CA PRO A 163 25.54 4.03 -14.54
C PRO A 163 24.48 3.40 -15.46
N ALA A 164 24.96 2.71 -16.47
CA ALA A 164 24.16 1.83 -17.32
C ALA A 164 23.61 0.67 -16.48
N GLY A 165 22.32 0.73 -16.18
CA GLY A 165 21.58 -0.27 -15.42
C GLY A 165 20.19 0.28 -15.12
N GLY A 166 19.15 -0.53 -15.30
CA GLY A 166 17.76 -0.10 -15.13
C GLY A 166 17.50 0.70 -13.85
N ALA A 167 16.63 1.70 -13.94
CA ALA A 167 16.32 2.56 -12.81
C ALA A 167 15.59 1.76 -11.70
N VAL A 168 16.14 1.78 -10.49
CA VAL A 168 15.56 1.12 -9.31
C VAL A 168 14.81 2.18 -8.49
N TYR A 169 13.51 2.02 -8.36
CA TYR A 169 12.66 2.89 -7.54
C TYR A 169 12.42 2.22 -6.19
N GLY A 170 13.06 2.75 -5.13
CA GLY A 170 12.86 2.30 -3.75
C GLY A 170 11.97 3.27 -2.97
N ARG A 171 11.06 2.73 -2.16
CA ARG A 171 10.28 3.53 -1.22
C ARG A 171 11.22 4.10 -0.15
N VAL A 172 11.34 5.43 -0.08
CA VAL A 172 12.06 6.08 1.03
C VAL A 172 11.34 5.71 2.33
N PRO A 173 12.02 5.10 3.33
CA PRO A 173 11.40 4.83 4.63
C PRO A 173 10.93 6.15 5.21
N ARG A 174 9.63 6.25 5.54
CA ARG A 174 9.14 7.41 6.31
C ARG A 174 9.94 7.45 7.61
N PRO A 175 10.55 8.59 7.99
CA PRO A 175 11.24 8.68 9.26
C PRO A 175 10.23 8.34 10.34
N HIS A 176 10.48 7.25 11.07
CA HIS A 176 9.76 6.96 12.29
C HIS A 176 9.94 8.18 13.17
N THR A 177 8.87 8.87 13.49
CA THR A 177 8.86 9.89 14.53
C THR A 177 9.45 9.23 15.76
N GLN A 178 10.70 9.57 16.08
CA GLN A 178 11.32 9.16 17.33
C GLN A 178 10.47 9.79 18.43
N THR A 179 9.58 9.03 19.00
CA THR A 179 8.92 9.37 20.26
C THR A 179 10.03 9.56 21.28
N ARG A 180 10.21 10.79 21.73
CA ARG A 180 11.20 11.15 22.75
C ARG A 180 11.05 10.17 23.92
N PRO A 181 12.15 9.56 24.40
CA PRO A 181 12.11 8.49 25.40
C PRO A 181 11.40 8.90 26.71
N TRP A 182 11.24 10.17 26.98
CA TRP A 182 10.57 10.65 28.18
C TRP A 182 9.03 10.50 28.14
N VAL A 183 8.43 10.39 26.95
CA VAL A 183 6.97 10.16 26.79
C VAL A 183 6.60 8.73 27.19
N MET A 184 7.55 7.76 27.06
CA MET A 184 7.33 6.39 27.52
C MET A 184 7.38 6.26 29.05
N LEU A 185 8.08 7.15 29.76
CA LEU A 185 8.11 7.15 31.23
C LEU A 185 6.81 7.64 31.86
N ALA A 186 6.04 8.49 31.17
CA ALA A 186 4.76 8.99 31.67
C ALA A 186 3.63 7.93 31.59
N SER A 187 3.69 6.99 30.64
CA SER A 187 2.68 5.93 30.50
C SER A 187 2.88 4.76 31.48
N PHE A 188 4.09 4.56 32.00
CA PHE A 188 4.33 3.54 33.02
C PHE A 188 3.96 3.99 34.43
N GLY A 189 3.94 5.30 34.72
CA GLY A 189 3.60 5.85 36.01
C GLY A 189 2.13 5.72 36.39
N MET A 190 1.21 5.69 35.42
CA MET A 190 -0.23 5.63 35.67
C MET A 190 -0.78 4.22 35.87
N GLY A 191 -0.08 3.19 35.38
CA GLY A 191 -0.48 1.79 35.55
C GLY A 191 -0.11 1.20 36.93
N ALA A 192 0.99 1.65 37.54
CA ALA A 192 1.44 1.16 38.85
C ALA A 192 0.61 1.69 40.03
N GLY A 193 0.02 2.89 39.91
CA GLY A 193 -0.83 3.49 40.95
C GLY A 193 -2.15 2.77 41.15
N ILE A 194 -2.74 2.19 40.11
CA ILE A 194 -4.03 1.48 40.21
C ILE A 194 -3.87 0.07 40.79
N ALA A 195 -2.74 -0.59 40.53
CA ALA A 195 -2.51 -1.92 41.07
C ALA A 195 -2.25 -1.92 42.60
N LEU A 196 -1.59 -0.89 43.14
CA LEU A 196 -1.29 -0.79 44.56
C LEU A 196 -2.52 -0.41 45.41
N THR A 197 -3.45 0.41 44.86
CA THR A 197 -4.70 0.73 45.54
C THR A 197 -5.65 -0.45 45.60
N GLY A 198 -5.71 -1.30 44.58
CA GLY A 198 -6.54 -2.53 44.58
C GLY A 198 -6.10 -3.55 45.62
N VAL A 199 -4.79 -3.72 45.83
CA VAL A 199 -4.26 -4.64 46.83
C VAL A 199 -4.49 -4.14 48.25
N ALA A 200 -4.36 -2.85 48.52
CA ALA A 200 -4.60 -2.27 49.83
C ALA A 200 -6.08 -2.33 50.24
N VAL A 201 -7.01 -2.07 49.32
CA VAL A 201 -8.46 -2.18 49.58
C VAL A 201 -8.88 -3.64 49.76
N GLY A 202 -8.35 -4.58 48.98
CA GLY A 202 -8.62 -6.01 49.10
C GLY A 202 -8.13 -6.56 50.44
N TRP A 203 -6.95 -6.10 50.92
CA TRP A 203 -6.41 -6.52 52.21
C TRP A 203 -7.20 -5.95 53.39
N LEU A 204 -7.68 -4.72 53.34
CA LEU A 204 -8.53 -4.09 54.36
C LEU A 204 -9.91 -4.79 54.48
N ILE A 205 -10.53 -5.12 53.37
CA ILE A 205 -11.85 -5.79 53.34
C ILE A 205 -11.69 -7.26 53.86
N GLY A 206 -10.62 -7.98 53.47
CA GLY A 206 -10.34 -9.32 53.96
C GLY A 206 -10.05 -9.41 55.46
N ARG A 207 -9.59 -8.30 56.06
CA ARG A 207 -9.32 -8.24 57.50
C ARG A 207 -10.56 -7.87 58.31
N ALA A 208 -11.53 -7.18 57.74
CA ALA A 208 -12.79 -6.83 58.39
C ALA A 208 -13.76 -8.01 58.53
N SER A 209 -13.66 -9.01 57.64
CA SER A 209 -14.55 -10.19 57.66
C SER A 209 -14.07 -11.34 58.58
N ARG A 210 -12.95 -11.18 59.32
CA ARG A 210 -12.42 -12.18 60.27
C ARG A 210 -12.46 -11.70 61.74
N ARG A 211 -13.53 -11.05 62.16
CA ARG A 211 -13.82 -10.90 63.60
C ARG A 211 -15.09 -11.69 63.91
N PRO A 212 -15.03 -12.58 64.92
CA PRO A 212 -16.16 -13.43 65.33
C PRO A 212 -17.28 -12.60 65.98
#